data_c1ecc771b758905f34b48d6214d8e999
#
_entry.id   c1ecc771b758905f34b48d6214d8e999
#
_cell.length_a   1.000
_cell.length_b   1.000
_cell.length_c   1.000
_cell.angle_alpha   90.00
_cell.angle_beta   90.00
_cell.angle_gamma   90.00
#
_symmetry.space_group_name_H-M   'P 1'
#
loop_
_entity.id
_entity.type
_entity.pdbx_description
1 polymer ?
#
loop_
_entity_poly.entity_id
_entity_poly.type
_entity_poly.pdbx_seq_one_letter_code
_entity_poly.pdbx_strand_id
1 'polypeptide(L)'
;MLESKKAHVRRNAWRGRRARKPRKRTAVSSRSDSSEPSQRGEEPGSLVGVCSLVLGAAVGVGVLALPERVEQSGFAASTVVDLLPMFGLLLCNAISIVEVNAEMLQQDLQSGKPMRTVTLTEMARRAFGPLAADATSVVYFLLGGALIISYVDKAGSTLSAFLPWLHLSPGFAGPCFAVSLATLIAFGGVNAADSINRVGTISLLASYVVLVSACALSSDPSLLLQPPRSWAEPISSLPTAFLCLSFHDTLPPIFAEYAKGDVALMRRAIIISATAAVLLFVVWDAAALSQFSQGFRIELLEQSSNPLVSLGSELFALAALSTSFCTGYLGLSEATRSTVIKSYTRVSGGNEPSRGVQNATIAIVLLSVPLIVDEVFPGLFMRLSSQAGGYGQALLWGVGAPAVSLRMEKTDGSVRTISNSKPLAVFLLLISGGVIVSQALTDLNVL
;
A
#
# COMPACT_ATOMS: atom_id res chain seq x y z
N MET A 1 64.94 -16.12 19.30
CA MET A 1 65.85 -14.98 19.38
C MET A 1 65.09 -13.77 18.80
N LEU A 2 64.98 -12.73 19.66
CA LEU A 2 64.41 -11.39 19.27
C LEU A 2 63.01 -11.44 18.71
N GLU A 3 61.99 -11.14 19.44
CA GLU A 3 61.55 -9.90 20.03
C GLU A 3 60.51 -10.09 21.15
N SER A 4 61.00 -9.98 22.33
CA SER A 4 60.24 -9.70 23.53
C SER A 4 60.80 -8.40 24.06
N LYS A 5 60.02 -7.30 23.97
CA LYS A 5 60.15 -6.06 24.77
C LYS A 5 59.39 -4.91 24.07
N LYS A 6 58.19 -4.62 24.56
CA LYS A 6 57.63 -3.25 24.70
C LYS A 6 56.17 -3.30 25.17
N ALA A 7 56.00 -3.75 26.40
CA ALA A 7 54.77 -3.53 27.16
C ALA A 7 55.16 -3.24 28.60
N HIS A 8 55.56 -2.02 28.89
CA HIS A 8 55.53 -1.40 30.23
C HIS A 8 55.93 0.06 30.04
N VAL A 9 55.13 0.93 30.49
CA VAL A 9 55.20 2.36 30.87
C VAL A 9 54.02 3.13 30.36
N ARG A 10 53.03 3.30 31.20
CA ARG A 10 52.40 4.55 31.67
C ARG A 10 51.10 4.28 32.42
N ARG A 11 51.23 3.82 33.65
CA ARG A 11 50.29 4.15 34.74
C ARG A 11 50.93 5.24 35.57
N ASN A 12 50.13 6.21 35.97
CA ASN A 12 50.33 7.27 36.95
C ASN A 12 50.40 8.67 36.36
N ALA A 13 49.28 9.38 36.44
CA ALA A 13 49.20 10.81 36.78
C ALA A 13 47.71 11.26 36.79
N TRP A 14 47.00 10.94 37.86
CA TRP A 14 45.77 11.65 38.24
C TRP A 14 45.78 11.87 39.73
N ARG A 15 46.27 13.02 40.16
CA ARG A 15 45.96 13.62 41.48
C ARG A 15 45.99 15.15 41.36
N GLY A 16 44.80 15.76 41.53
CA GLY A 16 44.62 16.99 42.29
C GLY A 16 44.85 18.31 41.59
N ARG A 17 43.74 19.00 41.18
CA ARG A 17 43.66 20.45 41.40
C ARG A 17 42.21 20.87 41.66
N ARG A 18 42.04 21.52 42.82
CA ARG A 18 40.78 22.10 43.33
C ARG A 18 40.32 23.30 42.53
N ALA A 19 39.03 23.49 42.61
CA ALA A 19 38.21 24.58 42.04
C ALA A 19 38.71 26.00 42.29
N ARG A 20 38.62 26.86 41.31
CA ARG A 20 38.44 28.31 41.45
C ARG A 20 37.26 28.76 40.58
N LYS A 21 36.23 29.37 41.21
CA LYS A 21 35.14 30.06 40.53
C LYS A 21 35.68 31.28 39.79
N PRO A 22 35.27 31.56 38.57
CA PRO A 22 35.43 32.89 37.98
C PRO A 22 34.16 33.72 38.02
N ARG A 23 34.41 35.03 38.24
CA ARG A 23 33.54 36.17 38.31
C ARG A 23 32.74 36.38 37.02
N LYS A 24 31.49 36.87 37.20
CA LYS A 24 30.66 37.48 36.17
C LYS A 24 31.42 38.61 35.48
N ARG A 25 31.51 38.53 34.15
CA ARG A 25 31.76 39.67 33.28
C ARG A 25 30.61 39.74 32.30
N THR A 26 29.83 40.79 32.36
CA THR A 26 28.91 41.29 31.32
C THR A 26 29.71 41.55 30.05
N ALA A 27 29.33 40.96 28.97
CA ALA A 27 29.80 41.28 27.63
C ALA A 27 28.64 41.38 26.67
N VAL A 28 28.72 42.43 25.94
CA VAL A 28 27.79 43.00 24.97
C VAL A 28 27.53 42.07 23.80
N SER A 29 26.28 42.00 23.41
CA SER A 29 25.73 41.41 22.18
C SER A 29 26.48 41.80 20.93
N SER A 30 26.96 40.78 20.18
CA SER A 30 27.07 40.85 18.73
C SER A 30 26.42 39.57 18.18
N ARG A 31 25.20 39.75 17.66
CA ARG A 31 24.48 38.76 16.88
C ARG A 31 25.29 38.48 15.61
N SER A 32 25.79 37.29 15.45
CA SER A 32 26.02 36.64 14.17
C SER A 32 25.13 35.41 14.13
N ASP A 33 23.99 35.57 13.48
CA ASP A 33 23.10 34.48 13.11
C ASP A 33 23.84 33.63 12.05
N SER A 34 24.39 32.52 12.50
CA SER A 34 24.68 31.37 11.67
C SER A 34 24.12 30.16 12.42
N SER A 35 22.79 30.00 12.37
CA SER A 35 22.11 28.78 12.77
C SER A 35 22.31 27.73 11.68
N GLU A 36 23.39 26.95 11.78
CA GLU A 36 23.37 25.61 11.23
C GLU A 36 22.18 24.85 11.86
N PRO A 37 21.28 24.25 11.08
CA PRO A 37 20.23 23.41 11.63
C PRO A 37 20.93 22.19 12.28
N SER A 38 20.92 22.15 13.61
CA SER A 38 21.29 20.95 14.33
C SER A 38 20.39 19.82 13.82
N GLN A 39 20.98 18.80 13.21
CA GLN A 39 20.35 17.50 12.97
C GLN A 39 20.02 16.88 14.36
N ARG A 40 18.96 17.33 15.00
CA ARG A 40 18.27 16.54 16.02
C ARG A 40 17.70 15.37 15.25
N GLY A 41 18.17 14.15 15.52
CA GLY A 41 17.54 12.93 15.01
C GLY A 41 16.04 13.02 15.37
N GLU A 42 15.20 13.13 14.37
CA GLU A 42 13.75 13.12 14.57
C GLU A 42 13.38 11.79 15.21
N GLU A 43 12.62 11.83 16.31
CA GLU A 43 12.18 10.62 16.99
C GLU A 43 11.23 9.81 16.07
N PRO A 44 11.28 8.48 16.12
CA PRO A 44 10.34 7.66 15.37
C PRO A 44 8.90 7.94 15.81
N GLY A 45 7.97 7.83 14.88
CA GLY A 45 6.54 7.97 15.13
C GLY A 45 6.01 6.97 16.14
N SER A 46 4.83 7.22 16.68
CA SER A 46 4.20 6.32 17.65
C SER A 46 3.74 5.01 17.00
N LEU A 47 3.69 3.91 17.77
CA LEU A 47 3.16 2.62 17.30
C LEU A 47 1.73 2.77 16.75
N VAL A 48 0.87 3.52 17.43
CA VAL A 48 -0.51 3.76 16.98
C VAL A 48 -0.53 4.48 15.63
N GLY A 49 0.35 5.47 15.43
CA GLY A 49 0.46 6.19 14.15
C GLY A 49 0.91 5.28 13.01
N VAL A 50 1.95 4.46 13.22
CA VAL A 50 2.38 3.47 12.20
C VAL A 50 1.27 2.46 11.92
N CYS A 51 0.60 1.95 12.96
CA CYS A 51 -0.52 1.03 12.79
C CYS A 51 -1.66 1.64 11.98
N SER A 52 -2.00 2.90 12.23
CA SER A 52 -3.07 3.60 11.49
C SER A 52 -2.73 3.76 10.01
N LEU A 53 -1.47 4.08 9.70
CA LEU A 53 -1.00 4.21 8.32
C LEU A 53 -1.04 2.87 7.58
N VAL A 54 -0.54 1.79 8.21
CA VAL A 54 -0.53 0.45 7.61
C VAL A 54 -1.95 -0.10 7.47
N LEU A 55 -2.80 0.05 8.49
CA LEU A 55 -4.19 -0.40 8.44
C LEU A 55 -5.00 0.36 7.38
N GLY A 56 -4.84 1.69 7.32
CA GLY A 56 -5.50 2.51 6.30
C GLY A 56 -5.09 2.15 4.86
N ALA A 57 -3.86 1.69 4.67
CA ALA A 57 -3.40 1.18 3.38
C ALA A 57 -3.92 -0.24 3.08
N ALA A 58 -4.04 -1.08 4.12
CA ALA A 58 -4.50 -2.46 3.97
C ALA A 58 -6.02 -2.57 3.70
N VAL A 59 -6.83 -1.67 4.28
CA VAL A 59 -8.29 -1.65 4.07
C VAL A 59 -8.62 -0.69 2.93
N GLY A 60 -8.48 -1.18 1.71
CA GLY A 60 -8.75 -0.44 0.47
C GLY A 60 -9.98 -0.95 -0.28
N VAL A 61 -10.15 -0.46 -1.50
CA VAL A 61 -11.28 -0.81 -2.38
C VAL A 61 -11.36 -2.29 -2.75
N GLY A 62 -10.25 -3.03 -2.68
CA GLY A 62 -10.22 -4.47 -2.93
C GLY A 62 -11.20 -5.26 -2.07
N VAL A 63 -11.48 -4.80 -0.85
CA VAL A 63 -12.46 -5.41 0.04
C VAL A 63 -13.87 -5.49 -0.54
N LEU A 64 -14.25 -4.55 -1.43
CA LEU A 64 -15.56 -4.55 -2.09
C LEU A 64 -15.73 -5.74 -3.05
N ALA A 65 -14.63 -6.14 -3.71
CA ALA A 65 -14.65 -7.24 -4.67
C ALA A 65 -14.60 -8.64 -4.01
N LEU A 66 -14.17 -8.71 -2.74
CA LEU A 66 -13.86 -9.97 -2.10
C LEU A 66 -15.10 -10.88 -1.92
N PRO A 67 -16.24 -10.45 -1.34
CA PRO A 67 -17.40 -11.32 -1.14
C PRO A 67 -17.96 -11.90 -2.45
N GLU A 68 -17.96 -11.09 -3.52
CA GLU A 68 -18.44 -11.53 -4.84
C GLU A 68 -17.57 -12.62 -5.44
N ARG A 69 -16.24 -12.54 -5.21
CA ARG A 69 -15.29 -13.54 -5.70
C ARG A 69 -15.32 -14.82 -4.87
N VAL A 70 -15.55 -14.72 -3.58
CA VAL A 70 -15.55 -15.89 -2.69
C VAL A 70 -16.93 -16.54 -2.52
N GLU A 71 -17.99 -15.95 -3.07
CA GLU A 71 -19.35 -16.47 -2.96
C GLU A 71 -19.47 -17.91 -3.45
N GLN A 72 -18.87 -18.23 -4.60
CA GLN A 72 -18.91 -19.57 -5.17
C GLN A 72 -18.06 -20.58 -4.39
N SER A 73 -16.99 -20.11 -3.76
CA SER A 73 -16.15 -20.89 -2.83
C SER A 73 -16.87 -21.21 -1.51
N GLY A 74 -17.83 -20.37 -1.13
CA GLY A 74 -18.43 -20.35 0.19
C GLY A 74 -17.53 -19.74 1.26
N PHE A 75 -18.13 -19.12 2.26
CA PHE A 75 -17.40 -18.38 3.30
C PHE A 75 -16.36 -19.23 4.04
N ALA A 76 -16.73 -20.43 4.52
CA ALA A 76 -15.83 -21.25 5.32
C ALA A 76 -14.61 -21.73 4.50
N ALA A 77 -14.84 -22.18 3.26
CA ALA A 77 -13.76 -22.67 2.39
C ALA A 77 -12.81 -21.54 1.96
N SER A 78 -13.36 -20.40 1.51
CA SER A 78 -12.52 -19.25 1.12
C SER A 78 -11.73 -18.68 2.30
N THR A 79 -12.33 -18.57 3.49
CA THR A 79 -11.61 -18.08 4.66
C THR A 79 -10.43 -18.98 5.01
N VAL A 80 -10.62 -20.31 5.04
CA VAL A 80 -9.60 -21.26 5.50
C VAL A 80 -8.58 -21.59 4.41
N VAL A 81 -8.99 -21.66 3.13
CA VAL A 81 -8.12 -22.10 2.02
C VAL A 81 -7.45 -20.92 1.34
N ASP A 82 -8.11 -19.75 1.25
CA ASP A 82 -7.58 -18.60 0.52
C ASP A 82 -7.09 -17.51 1.47
N LEU A 83 -8.01 -16.92 2.26
CA LEU A 83 -7.73 -15.67 2.97
C LEU A 83 -6.68 -15.83 4.07
N LEU A 84 -6.82 -16.83 4.94
CA LEU A 84 -5.88 -17.04 6.06
C LEU A 84 -4.49 -17.52 5.61
N PRO A 85 -4.33 -18.49 4.68
CA PRO A 85 -3.02 -18.85 4.16
C PRO A 85 -2.35 -17.69 3.42
N MET A 86 -3.11 -16.96 2.57
CA MET A 86 -2.59 -15.80 1.86
C MET A 86 -2.16 -14.68 2.82
N PHE A 87 -2.94 -14.44 3.87
CA PHE A 87 -2.56 -13.51 4.95
C PHE A 87 -1.22 -13.90 5.58
N GLY A 88 -1.04 -15.15 5.98
CA GLY A 88 0.22 -15.63 6.57
C GLY A 88 1.43 -15.42 5.66
N LEU A 89 1.26 -15.71 4.36
CA LEU A 89 2.30 -15.53 3.35
C LEU A 89 2.65 -14.05 3.14
N LEU A 90 1.63 -13.21 2.94
CA LEU A 90 1.84 -11.79 2.69
C LEU A 90 2.33 -11.05 3.92
N LEU A 91 1.94 -11.47 5.14
CA LEU A 91 2.52 -10.96 6.38
C LEU A 91 4.03 -11.23 6.46
N CYS A 92 4.46 -12.46 6.17
CA CYS A 92 5.88 -12.80 6.13
C CYS A 92 6.63 -11.99 5.06
N ASN A 93 5.99 -11.79 3.91
CA ASN A 93 6.55 -10.99 2.82
C ASN A 93 6.68 -9.51 3.19
N ALA A 94 5.67 -8.92 3.83
CA ALA A 94 5.69 -7.55 4.32
C ALA A 94 6.86 -7.29 5.31
N ILE A 95 7.05 -8.21 6.25
CA ILE A 95 8.19 -8.15 7.19
C ILE A 95 9.51 -8.28 6.43
N SER A 96 9.60 -9.20 5.46
CA SER A 96 10.78 -9.41 4.64
C SER A 96 11.17 -8.13 3.86
N ILE A 97 10.21 -7.43 3.28
CA ILE A 97 10.43 -6.15 2.58
C ILE A 97 11.04 -5.10 3.51
N VAL A 98 10.50 -4.96 4.71
CA VAL A 98 11.01 -3.99 5.70
C VAL A 98 12.44 -4.35 6.13
N GLU A 99 12.74 -5.63 6.33
CA GLU A 99 14.09 -6.08 6.68
C GLU A 99 15.10 -5.79 5.57
N VAL A 100 14.75 -6.05 4.31
CA VAL A 100 15.58 -5.74 3.14
C VAL A 100 15.76 -4.23 2.99
N ASN A 101 14.68 -3.46 3.17
CA ASN A 101 14.71 -2.01 3.13
C ASN A 101 15.63 -1.43 4.19
N ALA A 102 15.56 -1.96 5.42
CA ALA A 102 16.40 -1.55 6.53
C ALA A 102 17.90 -1.76 6.24
N GLU A 103 18.26 -2.91 5.66
CA GLU A 103 19.65 -3.20 5.30
C GLU A 103 20.16 -2.24 4.21
N MET A 104 19.36 -1.99 3.17
CA MET A 104 19.72 -1.04 2.12
C MET A 104 19.83 0.40 2.65
N LEU A 105 18.91 0.80 3.52
CA LEU A 105 18.94 2.11 4.16
C LEU A 105 20.18 2.27 5.05
N GLN A 106 20.52 1.24 5.81
CA GLN A 106 21.74 1.24 6.66
C GLN A 106 23.02 1.37 5.81
N GLN A 107 23.10 0.68 4.67
CA GLN A 107 24.22 0.82 3.72
C GLN A 107 24.31 2.25 3.16
N ASP A 108 23.17 2.88 2.84
CA ASP A 108 23.13 4.27 2.38
C ASP A 108 23.62 5.24 3.47
N LEU A 109 23.15 5.08 4.70
CA LEU A 109 23.59 5.90 5.83
C LEU A 109 25.09 5.74 6.14
N GLN A 110 25.61 4.51 6.09
CA GLN A 110 27.05 4.25 6.25
C GLN A 110 27.89 4.87 5.13
N SER A 111 27.29 5.03 3.94
CA SER A 111 27.91 5.70 2.79
C SER A 111 27.74 7.23 2.82
N GLY A 112 27.21 7.79 3.92
CA GLY A 112 27.00 9.24 4.07
C GLY A 112 25.82 9.81 3.29
N LYS A 113 24.93 8.97 2.75
CA LYS A 113 23.70 9.42 2.10
C LYS A 113 22.62 9.76 3.14
N PRO A 114 21.73 10.72 2.87
CA PRO A 114 20.63 11.03 3.76
C PRO A 114 19.63 9.86 3.82
N MET A 115 18.85 9.80 4.92
CA MET A 115 17.71 8.90 5.04
C MET A 115 16.70 9.20 3.93
N ARG A 116 16.29 8.17 3.20
CA ARG A 116 15.34 8.27 2.09
C ARG A 116 14.56 6.99 1.91
N THR A 117 13.41 7.08 1.29
CA THR A 117 12.62 5.91 0.90
C THR A 117 13.39 5.08 -0.13
N VAL A 118 13.55 3.78 0.15
CA VAL A 118 14.10 2.81 -0.80
C VAL A 118 12.94 2.02 -1.39
N THR A 119 12.49 2.40 -2.58
CA THR A 119 11.35 1.77 -3.27
C THR A 119 11.69 0.37 -3.79
N LEU A 120 10.67 -0.43 -4.13
CA LEU A 120 10.87 -1.75 -4.75
C LEU A 120 11.69 -1.65 -6.06
N THR A 121 11.47 -0.61 -6.85
CA THR A 121 12.27 -0.34 -8.07
C THR A 121 13.75 -0.16 -7.75
N GLU A 122 14.08 0.58 -6.68
CA GLU A 122 15.47 0.74 -6.24
C GLU A 122 16.05 -0.55 -5.66
N MET A 123 15.23 -1.32 -4.92
CA MET A 123 15.62 -2.64 -4.46
C MET A 123 15.95 -3.58 -5.62
N ALA A 124 15.10 -3.62 -6.66
CA ALA A 124 15.31 -4.40 -7.87
C ALA A 124 16.58 -3.94 -8.63
N ARG A 125 16.82 -2.63 -8.70
CA ARG A 125 18.03 -2.04 -9.31
C ARG A 125 19.30 -2.52 -8.61
N ARG A 126 19.31 -2.52 -7.28
CA ARG A 126 20.50 -2.96 -6.49
C ARG A 126 20.72 -4.47 -6.57
N ALA A 127 19.64 -5.25 -6.61
CA ALA A 127 19.75 -6.71 -6.64
C ALA A 127 20.07 -7.27 -8.04
N PHE A 128 19.45 -6.71 -9.10
CA PHE A 128 19.47 -7.29 -10.45
C PHE A 128 19.90 -6.32 -11.56
N GLY A 129 20.13 -5.03 -11.22
CA GLY A 129 20.58 -4.01 -12.17
C GLY A 129 19.44 -3.20 -12.81
N PRO A 130 19.78 -2.31 -13.78
CA PRO A 130 18.84 -1.32 -14.31
C PRO A 130 17.64 -1.94 -15.06
N LEU A 131 17.85 -3.01 -15.80
CA LEU A 131 16.76 -3.67 -16.55
C LEU A 131 15.64 -4.18 -15.61
N ALA A 132 16.00 -4.75 -14.47
CA ALA A 132 15.02 -5.17 -13.47
C ALA A 132 14.25 -4.00 -12.87
N ALA A 133 14.92 -2.86 -12.64
CA ALA A 133 14.25 -1.65 -12.18
C ALA A 133 13.26 -1.11 -13.21
N ASP A 134 13.63 -1.11 -14.49
CA ASP A 134 12.76 -0.66 -15.56
C ASP A 134 11.55 -1.59 -15.71
N ALA A 135 11.75 -2.92 -15.65
CA ALA A 135 10.67 -3.90 -15.65
C ALA A 135 9.73 -3.72 -14.45
N THR A 136 10.28 -3.53 -13.23
CA THR A 136 9.49 -3.25 -12.02
C THR A 136 8.65 -1.98 -12.19
N SER A 137 9.23 -0.92 -12.77
CA SER A 137 8.52 0.33 -13.03
C SER A 137 7.37 0.14 -14.03
N VAL A 138 7.59 -0.60 -15.11
CA VAL A 138 6.54 -0.90 -16.11
C VAL A 138 5.38 -1.65 -15.44
N VAL A 139 5.66 -2.70 -14.67
CA VAL A 139 4.61 -3.46 -13.97
C VAL A 139 3.86 -2.55 -12.98
N TYR A 140 4.57 -1.68 -12.25
CA TYR A 140 3.95 -0.73 -11.33
C TYR A 140 3.00 0.25 -12.03
N PHE A 141 3.38 0.77 -13.19
CA PHE A 141 2.51 1.65 -13.99
C PHE A 141 1.30 0.92 -14.56
N LEU A 142 1.48 -0.30 -15.05
CA LEU A 142 0.36 -1.11 -15.55
C LEU A 142 -0.62 -1.45 -14.42
N LEU A 143 -0.11 -1.86 -13.26
CA LEU A 143 -0.93 -2.11 -12.06
C LEU A 143 -1.70 -0.86 -11.65
N GLY A 144 -1.02 0.27 -11.49
CA GLY A 144 -1.65 1.51 -11.06
C GLY A 144 -2.68 2.03 -12.07
N GLY A 145 -2.40 1.91 -13.37
CA GLY A 145 -3.35 2.25 -14.43
C GLY A 145 -4.61 1.38 -14.38
N ALA A 146 -4.46 0.06 -14.24
CA ALA A 146 -5.58 -0.88 -14.10
C ALA A 146 -6.43 -0.58 -12.86
N LEU A 147 -5.79 -0.24 -11.73
CA LEU A 147 -6.49 0.14 -10.51
C LEU A 147 -7.24 1.46 -10.66
N ILE A 148 -6.67 2.47 -11.31
CA ILE A 148 -7.38 3.75 -11.56
C ILE A 148 -8.61 3.52 -12.44
N ILE A 149 -8.51 2.72 -13.51
CA ILE A 149 -9.67 2.37 -14.36
C ILE A 149 -10.75 1.69 -13.50
N SER A 150 -10.35 0.70 -12.70
CA SER A 150 -11.26 -0.01 -11.78
C SER A 150 -11.94 0.94 -10.79
N TYR A 151 -11.24 1.92 -10.25
CA TYR A 151 -11.79 2.90 -9.31
C TYR A 151 -12.76 3.87 -9.98
N VAL A 152 -12.48 4.30 -11.22
CA VAL A 152 -13.36 5.17 -12.01
C VAL A 152 -14.68 4.46 -12.30
N ASP A 153 -14.62 3.23 -12.79
CA ASP A 153 -15.78 2.40 -13.11
C ASP A 153 -16.68 2.18 -11.88
N LYS A 154 -16.09 1.72 -10.76
CA LYS A 154 -16.87 1.48 -9.53
C LYS A 154 -17.39 2.78 -8.90
N ALA A 155 -16.61 3.87 -8.93
CA ALA A 155 -17.08 5.17 -8.44
C ALA A 155 -18.25 5.70 -9.28
N GLY A 156 -18.23 5.47 -10.58
CA GLY A 156 -19.31 5.84 -11.48
C GLY A 156 -20.62 5.18 -11.11
N SER A 157 -20.64 3.87 -10.96
CA SER A 157 -21.82 3.10 -10.56
C SER A 157 -22.33 3.49 -9.16
N THR A 158 -21.42 3.58 -8.18
CA THR A 158 -21.78 3.92 -6.80
C THR A 158 -22.27 5.36 -6.65
N LEU A 159 -21.66 6.36 -7.31
CA LEU A 159 -22.14 7.75 -7.28
C LEU A 159 -23.49 7.91 -7.95
N SER A 160 -23.74 7.20 -9.04
CA SER A 160 -25.05 7.22 -9.71
C SER A 160 -26.15 6.65 -8.83
N ALA A 161 -25.85 5.61 -8.04
CA ALA A 161 -26.77 5.04 -7.06
C ALA A 161 -26.96 5.98 -5.86
N PHE A 162 -25.88 6.56 -5.33
CA PHE A 162 -25.88 7.46 -4.16
C PHE A 162 -26.62 8.79 -4.40
N LEU A 163 -26.57 9.32 -5.65
CA LEU A 163 -27.15 10.61 -6.03
C LEU A 163 -28.22 10.46 -7.14
N PRO A 164 -29.27 9.64 -6.94
CA PRO A 164 -30.23 9.32 -8.00
C PRO A 164 -30.98 10.56 -8.52
N TRP A 165 -31.16 11.58 -7.71
CA TRP A 165 -31.81 12.85 -8.07
C TRP A 165 -31.00 13.70 -9.07
N LEU A 166 -29.70 13.45 -9.23
CA LEU A 166 -28.86 14.13 -10.23
C LEU A 166 -28.93 13.47 -11.61
N HIS A 167 -29.55 12.30 -11.73
CA HIS A 167 -29.64 11.52 -12.97
C HIS A 167 -28.30 11.36 -13.71
N LEU A 168 -27.21 11.20 -12.93
CA LEU A 168 -25.87 11.02 -13.49
C LEU A 168 -25.76 9.62 -14.11
N SER A 169 -25.21 9.54 -15.33
CA SER A 169 -24.80 8.25 -15.87
C SER A 169 -23.50 7.79 -15.18
N PRO A 170 -23.28 6.48 -14.99
CA PRO A 170 -22.02 5.96 -14.46
C PRO A 170 -20.79 6.46 -15.24
N GLY A 171 -20.85 6.45 -16.59
CA GLY A 171 -19.78 6.93 -17.45
C GLY A 171 -19.47 8.43 -17.33
N PHE A 172 -20.35 9.24 -16.72
CA PHE A 172 -20.07 10.63 -16.40
C PHE A 172 -19.64 10.81 -14.94
N ALA A 173 -20.26 10.08 -14.02
CA ALA A 173 -20.00 10.21 -12.58
C ALA A 173 -18.59 9.73 -12.19
N GLY A 174 -18.09 8.65 -12.78
CA GLY A 174 -16.75 8.13 -12.53
C GLY A 174 -15.63 9.09 -12.94
N PRO A 175 -15.62 9.57 -14.18
CA PRO A 175 -14.69 10.65 -14.59
C PRO A 175 -14.75 11.88 -13.71
N CYS A 176 -15.93 12.36 -13.33
CA CYS A 176 -16.10 13.49 -12.42
C CYS A 176 -15.46 13.25 -11.06
N PHE A 177 -15.63 12.04 -10.50
CA PHE A 177 -14.99 11.63 -9.25
C PHE A 177 -13.45 11.69 -9.37
N ALA A 178 -12.88 11.03 -10.37
CA ALA A 178 -11.43 10.94 -10.55
C ALA A 178 -10.79 12.31 -10.81
N VAL A 179 -11.38 13.12 -11.70
CA VAL A 179 -10.90 14.47 -12.04
C VAL A 179 -11.00 15.39 -10.82
N SER A 180 -12.09 15.32 -10.04
CA SER A 180 -12.24 16.11 -8.82
C SER A 180 -11.16 15.81 -7.79
N LEU A 181 -10.92 14.54 -7.49
CA LEU A 181 -9.89 14.13 -6.53
C LEU A 181 -8.47 14.47 -7.05
N ALA A 182 -8.18 14.17 -8.32
CA ALA A 182 -6.88 14.52 -8.90
C ALA A 182 -6.63 16.03 -8.88
N THR A 183 -7.66 16.85 -9.13
CA THR A 183 -7.59 18.31 -9.07
C THR A 183 -7.32 18.78 -7.64
N LEU A 184 -8.05 18.27 -6.67
CA LEU A 184 -7.83 18.59 -5.25
C LEU A 184 -6.41 18.25 -4.82
N ILE A 185 -5.87 17.11 -5.23
CA ILE A 185 -4.49 16.70 -4.93
C ILE A 185 -3.48 17.58 -5.69
N ALA A 186 -3.75 17.90 -6.96
CA ALA A 186 -2.85 18.72 -7.77
C ALA A 186 -2.67 20.14 -7.23
N PHE A 187 -3.74 20.75 -6.71
CA PHE A 187 -3.71 22.10 -6.15
C PHE A 187 -3.37 22.14 -4.65
N GLY A 188 -3.90 21.20 -3.88
CA GLY A 188 -3.72 21.15 -2.42
C GLY A 188 -2.51 20.33 -1.98
N GLY A 189 -1.87 19.60 -2.90
CA GLY A 189 -0.68 18.79 -2.63
C GLY A 189 -0.94 17.67 -1.61
N VAL A 190 0.14 17.28 -0.92
CA VAL A 190 0.11 16.18 0.07
C VAL A 190 -0.88 16.48 1.21
N ASN A 191 -1.03 17.74 1.61
CA ASN A 191 -1.96 18.12 2.69
C ASN A 191 -3.43 17.86 2.33
N ALA A 192 -3.82 18.13 1.08
CA ALA A 192 -5.16 17.80 0.60
C ALA A 192 -5.39 16.28 0.56
N ALA A 193 -4.43 15.55 0.02
CA ALA A 193 -4.48 14.10 -0.01
C ALA A 193 -4.55 13.48 1.39
N ASP A 194 -3.78 13.97 2.36
CA ASP A 194 -3.84 13.54 3.76
C ASP A 194 -5.22 13.83 4.38
N SER A 195 -5.79 15.00 4.11
CA SER A 195 -7.12 15.37 4.59
C SER A 195 -8.22 14.47 4.00
N ILE A 196 -8.18 14.21 2.68
CA ILE A 196 -9.11 13.32 2.00
C ILE A 196 -8.96 11.90 2.57
N ASN A 197 -7.73 11.41 2.71
CA ASN A 197 -7.46 10.08 3.24
C ASN A 197 -7.94 9.93 4.69
N ARG A 198 -7.74 10.94 5.53
CA ARG A 198 -8.19 10.93 6.93
C ARG A 198 -9.72 10.91 7.04
N VAL A 199 -10.40 11.81 6.33
CA VAL A 199 -11.87 11.84 6.29
C VAL A 199 -12.41 10.54 5.69
N GLY A 200 -11.82 10.08 4.59
CA GLY A 200 -12.18 8.82 3.94
C GLY A 200 -12.03 7.62 4.89
N THR A 201 -10.93 7.50 5.62
CA THR A 201 -10.70 6.41 6.58
C THR A 201 -11.72 6.42 7.72
N ILE A 202 -12.02 7.60 8.28
CA ILE A 202 -13.05 7.72 9.33
C ILE A 202 -14.42 7.32 8.79
N SER A 203 -14.78 7.81 7.60
CA SER A 203 -16.06 7.48 6.94
C SER A 203 -16.15 5.99 6.62
N LEU A 204 -15.06 5.39 6.13
CA LEU A 204 -14.95 3.96 5.84
C LEU A 204 -15.21 3.11 7.09
N LEU A 205 -14.54 3.40 8.20
CA LEU A 205 -14.72 2.66 9.44
C LEU A 205 -16.13 2.85 10.03
N ALA A 206 -16.66 4.07 9.98
CA ALA A 206 -18.01 4.35 10.46
C ALA A 206 -19.08 3.63 9.62
N SER A 207 -19.02 3.74 8.30
CA SER A 207 -19.95 3.05 7.40
C SER A 207 -19.80 1.53 7.45
N TYR A 208 -18.58 1.01 7.63
CA TYR A 208 -18.32 -0.41 7.85
C TYR A 208 -19.08 -0.94 9.09
N VAL A 209 -18.98 -0.24 10.22
CA VAL A 209 -19.69 -0.65 11.46
C VAL A 209 -21.20 -0.63 11.24
N VAL A 210 -21.73 0.42 10.60
CA VAL A 210 -23.18 0.50 10.31
C VAL A 210 -23.62 -0.63 9.39
N LEU A 211 -22.89 -0.85 8.29
CA LEU A 211 -23.20 -1.87 7.29
C LEU A 211 -23.16 -3.29 7.86
N VAL A 212 -22.06 -3.65 8.54
CA VAL A 212 -21.91 -4.96 9.15
C VAL A 212 -22.97 -5.20 10.21
N SER A 213 -23.28 -4.17 11.05
CA SER A 213 -24.34 -4.30 12.07
C SER A 213 -25.72 -4.48 11.44
N ALA A 214 -26.02 -3.73 10.38
CA ALA A 214 -27.29 -3.84 9.66
C ALA A 214 -27.44 -5.21 8.97
N CYS A 215 -26.38 -5.71 8.34
CA CYS A 215 -26.34 -7.05 7.76
C CYS A 215 -26.50 -8.14 8.83
N ALA A 216 -25.85 -8.01 9.98
CA ALA A 216 -25.95 -9.00 11.06
C ALA A 216 -27.38 -9.18 11.60
N LEU A 217 -28.20 -8.12 11.57
CA LEU A 217 -29.61 -8.18 12.00
C LEU A 217 -30.52 -8.98 11.06
N SER A 218 -30.14 -9.11 9.80
CA SER A 218 -30.90 -9.82 8.74
C SER A 218 -30.17 -11.07 8.23
N SER A 219 -29.11 -11.50 8.92
CA SER A 219 -28.25 -12.60 8.48
C SER A 219 -28.90 -13.97 8.65
N ASP A 220 -28.58 -14.87 7.71
CA ASP A 220 -28.80 -16.30 7.85
C ASP A 220 -27.43 -17.01 8.03
N PRO A 221 -27.03 -17.33 9.27
CA PRO A 221 -25.75 -17.96 9.55
C PRO A 221 -25.57 -19.33 8.87
N SER A 222 -26.65 -20.01 8.46
CA SER A 222 -26.56 -21.30 7.78
C SER A 222 -25.90 -21.19 6.40
N LEU A 223 -25.99 -20.01 5.77
CA LEU A 223 -25.33 -19.71 4.49
C LEU A 223 -23.81 -19.73 4.59
N LEU A 224 -23.24 -19.39 5.75
CA LEU A 224 -21.79 -19.36 5.97
C LEU A 224 -21.14 -20.77 6.02
N LEU A 225 -21.94 -21.80 6.24
CA LEU A 225 -21.48 -23.20 6.33
C LEU A 225 -21.69 -23.97 5.03
N GLN A 226 -22.15 -23.33 3.98
CA GLN A 226 -22.35 -23.99 2.69
C GLN A 226 -21.00 -24.45 2.11
N PRO A 227 -20.94 -25.69 1.56
CA PRO A 227 -19.73 -26.17 0.90
C PRO A 227 -19.50 -25.43 -0.41
N PRO A 228 -18.25 -25.38 -0.90
CA PRO A 228 -17.96 -24.80 -2.20
C PRO A 228 -18.69 -25.55 -3.32
N ARG A 229 -19.11 -24.83 -4.36
CA ARG A 229 -19.74 -25.43 -5.54
C ARG A 229 -18.78 -26.34 -6.29
N SER A 230 -17.50 -25.96 -6.31
CA SER A 230 -16.39 -26.71 -6.87
C SER A 230 -15.14 -26.43 -6.05
N TRP A 231 -14.23 -27.39 -5.95
CA TRP A 231 -12.90 -27.16 -5.35
C TRP A 231 -11.95 -26.32 -6.22
N ALA A 232 -12.33 -26.01 -7.46
CA ALA A 232 -11.62 -25.04 -8.29
C ALA A 232 -11.91 -23.58 -7.89
N GLU A 233 -13.07 -23.29 -7.30
CA GLU A 233 -13.52 -21.94 -6.96
C GLU A 233 -12.59 -21.22 -5.96
N PRO A 234 -12.13 -21.84 -4.85
CA PRO A 234 -11.16 -21.21 -3.98
C PRO A 234 -9.86 -20.81 -4.71
N ILE A 235 -9.46 -21.57 -5.73
CA ILE A 235 -8.26 -21.23 -6.52
C ILE A 235 -8.50 -20.00 -7.38
N SER A 236 -9.71 -19.83 -7.93
CA SER A 236 -10.07 -18.69 -8.77
C SER A 236 -10.19 -17.37 -7.99
N SER A 237 -10.42 -17.43 -6.68
CA SER A 237 -10.51 -16.25 -5.79
C SER A 237 -9.16 -15.75 -5.28
N LEU A 238 -8.08 -16.55 -5.36
CA LEU A 238 -6.74 -16.21 -4.89
C LEU A 238 -6.20 -14.85 -5.41
N PRO A 239 -6.37 -14.48 -6.71
CA PRO A 239 -5.93 -13.18 -7.21
C PRO A 239 -6.57 -12.00 -6.48
N THR A 240 -7.88 -12.08 -6.20
CA THR A 240 -8.60 -11.02 -5.47
C THR A 240 -8.18 -10.99 -4.00
N ALA A 241 -8.02 -12.13 -3.34
CA ALA A 241 -7.49 -12.22 -1.99
C ALA A 241 -6.08 -11.62 -1.90
N PHE A 242 -5.23 -11.86 -2.92
CA PHE A 242 -3.91 -11.26 -3.00
C PHE A 242 -3.98 -9.73 -3.09
N LEU A 243 -4.87 -9.18 -3.92
CA LEU A 243 -5.11 -7.74 -4.03
C LEU A 243 -5.52 -7.14 -2.68
N CYS A 244 -6.52 -7.74 -2.02
CA CYS A 244 -7.09 -7.24 -0.77
C CYS A 244 -6.06 -7.18 0.37
N LEU A 245 -5.15 -8.17 0.43
CA LEU A 245 -4.14 -8.27 1.47
C LEU A 245 -2.82 -7.57 1.10
N SER A 246 -2.73 -6.90 -0.07
CA SER A 246 -1.52 -6.24 -0.53
C SER A 246 -1.49 -4.76 -0.15
N PHE A 247 -0.70 -4.42 0.87
CA PHE A 247 -0.39 -3.06 1.33
C PHE A 247 1.12 -2.75 1.28
N HIS A 248 1.86 -3.57 0.57
CA HIS A 248 3.32 -3.63 0.60
C HIS A 248 4.00 -2.39 0.01
N ASP A 249 3.36 -1.71 -0.91
CA ASP A 249 3.83 -0.48 -1.57
C ASP A 249 3.96 0.71 -0.61
N THR A 250 3.17 0.71 0.47
CA THR A 250 3.20 1.77 1.48
C THR A 250 4.27 1.55 2.55
N LEU A 251 4.82 0.34 2.68
CA LEU A 251 5.77 0.00 3.74
C LEU A 251 7.10 0.75 3.63
N PRO A 252 7.75 0.88 2.46
CA PRO A 252 9.01 1.60 2.35
C PRO A 252 8.93 3.07 2.76
N PRO A 253 7.95 3.89 2.32
CA PRO A 253 7.84 5.27 2.78
C PRO A 253 7.49 5.37 4.28
N ILE A 254 6.57 4.55 4.79
CA ILE A 254 6.24 4.54 6.22
C ILE A 254 7.48 4.20 7.06
N PHE A 255 8.27 3.21 6.62
CA PHE A 255 9.49 2.80 7.31
C PHE A 255 10.54 3.91 7.35
N ALA A 256 10.82 4.58 6.22
CA ALA A 256 11.83 5.62 6.15
C ALA A 256 11.37 6.94 6.79
N GLU A 257 10.16 7.38 6.47
CA GLU A 257 9.72 8.76 6.76
C GLU A 257 9.02 8.88 8.11
N TYR A 258 8.29 7.85 8.55
CA TYR A 258 7.55 7.88 9.79
C TYR A 258 8.21 7.05 10.90
N ALA A 259 8.54 5.79 10.64
CA ALA A 259 9.22 4.92 11.60
C ALA A 259 10.72 5.21 11.74
N LYS A 260 11.29 6.13 10.93
CA LYS A 260 12.69 6.57 10.96
C LYS A 260 13.70 5.41 10.99
N GLY A 261 13.39 4.31 10.31
CA GLY A 261 14.22 3.12 10.23
C GLY A 261 14.12 2.16 11.43
N ASP A 262 13.16 2.36 12.34
CA ASP A 262 12.94 1.43 13.46
C ASP A 262 12.23 0.16 12.99
N VAL A 263 13.01 -0.89 12.79
CA VAL A 263 12.54 -2.21 12.35
C VAL A 263 11.62 -2.87 13.37
N ALA A 264 11.89 -2.70 14.66
CA ALA A 264 11.10 -3.35 15.72
C ALA A 264 9.71 -2.72 15.82
N LEU A 265 9.64 -1.39 15.74
CA LEU A 265 8.39 -0.64 15.67
C LEU A 265 7.58 -1.08 14.44
N MET A 266 8.23 -1.13 13.28
CA MET A 266 7.57 -1.46 12.01
C MET A 266 7.04 -2.89 11.97
N ARG A 267 7.82 -3.87 12.45
CA ARG A 267 7.36 -5.28 12.55
C ARG A 267 6.12 -5.41 13.43
N ARG A 268 6.11 -4.78 14.62
CA ARG A 268 4.95 -4.80 15.53
C ARG A 268 3.73 -4.17 14.86
N ALA A 269 3.90 -3.02 14.22
CA ALA A 269 2.83 -2.34 13.53
C ALA A 269 2.25 -3.18 12.39
N ILE A 270 3.09 -3.80 11.55
CA ILE A 270 2.65 -4.68 10.46
C ILE A 270 1.82 -5.86 11.01
N ILE A 271 2.31 -6.54 12.05
CA ILE A 271 1.59 -7.69 12.63
C ILE A 271 0.21 -7.26 13.15
N ILE A 272 0.15 -6.17 13.92
CA ILE A 272 -1.11 -5.68 14.50
C ILE A 272 -2.07 -5.25 13.40
N SER A 273 -1.61 -4.43 12.45
CA SER A 273 -2.47 -3.84 11.41
C SER A 273 -2.93 -4.87 10.38
N ALA A 274 -2.05 -5.76 9.93
CA ALA A 274 -2.43 -6.80 8.98
C ALA A 274 -3.39 -7.82 9.62
N THR A 275 -3.20 -8.15 10.91
CA THR A 275 -4.15 -8.99 11.65
C THR A 275 -5.50 -8.29 11.79
N ALA A 276 -5.53 -7.01 12.13
CA ALA A 276 -6.77 -6.25 12.19
C ALA A 276 -7.48 -6.19 10.82
N ALA A 277 -6.72 -5.98 9.73
CA ALA A 277 -7.27 -5.93 8.37
C ALA A 277 -7.91 -7.28 7.97
N VAL A 278 -7.23 -8.41 8.19
CA VAL A 278 -7.80 -9.72 7.83
C VAL A 278 -9.04 -10.05 8.66
N LEU A 279 -9.07 -9.66 9.93
CA LEU A 279 -10.28 -9.82 10.77
C LEU A 279 -11.45 -8.98 10.24
N LEU A 280 -11.18 -7.72 9.79
CA LEU A 280 -12.19 -6.90 9.14
C LEU A 280 -12.70 -7.57 7.85
N PHE A 281 -11.83 -8.18 7.04
CA PHE A 281 -12.24 -8.87 5.81
C PHE A 281 -13.08 -10.10 6.11
N VAL A 282 -12.69 -10.93 7.08
CA VAL A 282 -13.48 -12.11 7.50
C VAL A 282 -14.87 -11.69 7.99
N VAL A 283 -14.96 -10.64 8.81
CA VAL A 283 -16.24 -10.14 9.32
C VAL A 283 -17.09 -9.54 8.18
N TRP A 284 -16.45 -8.84 7.22
CA TRP A 284 -17.12 -8.31 6.04
C TRP A 284 -17.69 -9.42 5.16
N ASP A 285 -16.88 -10.42 4.82
CA ASP A 285 -17.33 -11.55 4.01
C ASP A 285 -18.48 -12.31 4.70
N ALA A 286 -18.37 -12.52 6.01
CA ALA A 286 -19.45 -13.15 6.77
C ALA A 286 -20.75 -12.32 6.72
N ALA A 287 -20.65 -11.00 6.94
CA ALA A 287 -21.79 -10.10 6.90
C ALA A 287 -22.43 -10.06 5.50
N ALA A 288 -21.63 -9.97 4.46
CA ALA A 288 -22.11 -9.90 3.07
C ALA A 288 -22.72 -11.22 2.58
N LEU A 289 -22.01 -12.34 2.79
CA LEU A 289 -22.43 -13.65 2.29
C LEU A 289 -23.60 -14.25 3.08
N SER A 290 -23.86 -13.78 4.31
CA SER A 290 -25.03 -14.19 5.08
C SER A 290 -26.35 -13.57 4.62
N GLN A 291 -26.32 -12.63 3.64
CA GLN A 291 -27.52 -11.96 3.12
C GLN A 291 -28.15 -12.70 1.94
N PHE A 292 -27.37 -13.46 1.18
CA PHE A 292 -27.78 -14.03 -0.10
C PHE A 292 -27.36 -15.49 -0.21
N SER A 293 -28.30 -16.36 -0.58
CA SER A 293 -28.02 -17.78 -0.79
C SER A 293 -27.21 -18.04 -2.07
N GLN A 294 -27.29 -17.17 -3.06
CA GLN A 294 -26.58 -17.26 -4.34
C GLN A 294 -26.54 -15.90 -5.05
N GLY A 295 -25.53 -15.71 -5.90
CA GLY A 295 -25.44 -14.59 -6.82
C GLY A 295 -25.17 -13.26 -6.13
N PHE A 296 -24.37 -13.29 -5.06
CA PHE A 296 -23.96 -12.06 -4.38
C PHE A 296 -23.24 -11.12 -5.34
N ARG A 297 -23.68 -9.87 -5.34
CA ARG A 297 -23.02 -8.73 -5.97
C ARG A 297 -23.11 -7.54 -5.03
N ILE A 298 -22.07 -6.72 -5.00
CA ILE A 298 -22.05 -5.55 -4.12
C ILE A 298 -23.20 -4.57 -4.42
N GLU A 299 -23.64 -4.48 -5.67
CA GLU A 299 -24.78 -3.66 -6.09
C GLU A 299 -26.10 -4.07 -5.43
N LEU A 300 -26.23 -5.33 -5.02
CA LEU A 300 -27.42 -5.80 -4.31
C LEU A 300 -27.54 -5.18 -2.91
N LEU A 301 -26.40 -4.89 -2.27
CA LEU A 301 -26.41 -4.15 -1.00
C LEU A 301 -26.73 -2.67 -1.24
N GLU A 302 -26.18 -2.06 -2.28
CA GLU A 302 -26.47 -0.68 -2.69
C GLU A 302 -27.95 -0.47 -3.03
N GLN A 303 -28.61 -1.49 -3.60
CA GLN A 303 -30.03 -1.49 -3.97
C GLN A 303 -30.95 -2.09 -2.89
N SER A 304 -30.44 -2.37 -1.70
CA SER A 304 -31.22 -2.95 -0.60
C SER A 304 -32.39 -2.07 -0.21
N SER A 305 -33.56 -2.69 0.07
CA SER A 305 -34.73 -2.00 0.63
C SER A 305 -34.49 -1.49 2.07
N ASN A 306 -33.46 -1.98 2.75
CA ASN A 306 -33.05 -1.46 4.04
C ASN A 306 -32.15 -0.24 3.85
N PRO A 307 -32.60 0.98 4.24
CA PRO A 307 -31.84 2.21 4.03
C PRO A 307 -30.46 2.24 4.71
N LEU A 308 -30.31 1.52 5.84
CA LEU A 308 -29.02 1.44 6.54
C LEU A 308 -28.02 0.58 5.76
N VAL A 309 -28.48 -0.47 5.08
CA VAL A 309 -27.64 -1.32 4.24
C VAL A 309 -27.27 -0.58 2.96
N SER A 310 -28.22 0.02 2.26
CA SER A 310 -27.97 0.76 1.02
C SER A 310 -27.04 1.94 1.25
N LEU A 311 -27.39 2.87 2.14
CA LEU A 311 -26.56 4.04 2.46
C LEU A 311 -25.19 3.65 3.03
N GLY A 312 -25.17 2.62 3.90
CA GLY A 312 -23.93 2.10 4.48
C GLY A 312 -22.98 1.55 3.43
N SER A 313 -23.47 0.77 2.45
CA SER A 313 -22.66 0.20 1.37
C SER A 313 -22.15 1.27 0.40
N GLU A 314 -22.97 2.24 0.04
CA GLU A 314 -22.57 3.36 -0.83
C GLU A 314 -21.49 4.23 -0.18
N LEU A 315 -21.68 4.63 1.10
CA LEU A 315 -20.70 5.42 1.84
C LEU A 315 -19.39 4.65 2.07
N PHE A 316 -19.50 3.35 2.37
CA PHE A 316 -18.33 2.48 2.50
C PHE A 316 -17.54 2.39 1.18
N ALA A 317 -18.25 2.16 0.06
CA ALA A 317 -17.62 2.11 -1.26
C ALA A 317 -16.95 3.43 -1.65
N LEU A 318 -17.65 4.56 -1.52
CA LEU A 318 -17.11 5.88 -1.85
C LEU A 318 -15.90 6.26 -0.98
N ALA A 319 -15.93 5.92 0.31
CA ALA A 319 -14.81 6.16 1.21
C ALA A 319 -13.60 5.30 0.84
N ALA A 320 -13.80 4.00 0.58
CA ALA A 320 -12.74 3.09 0.15
C ALA A 320 -12.13 3.50 -1.20
N LEU A 321 -12.98 3.87 -2.17
CA LEU A 321 -12.54 4.36 -3.48
C LEU A 321 -11.74 5.65 -3.37
N SER A 322 -12.18 6.60 -2.52
CA SER A 322 -11.50 7.89 -2.34
C SER A 322 -10.11 7.71 -1.73
N THR A 323 -9.98 6.90 -0.69
CA THR A 323 -8.68 6.63 -0.04
C THR A 323 -7.72 5.87 -0.95
N SER A 324 -8.22 4.85 -1.65
CA SER A 324 -7.42 4.05 -2.59
C SER A 324 -6.99 4.85 -3.81
N PHE A 325 -7.88 5.66 -4.38
CA PHE A 325 -7.56 6.56 -5.48
C PHE A 325 -6.49 7.57 -5.09
N CYS A 326 -6.63 8.23 -3.93
CA CYS A 326 -5.65 9.21 -3.45
C CYS A 326 -4.26 8.59 -3.30
N THR A 327 -4.16 7.42 -2.68
CA THR A 327 -2.89 6.72 -2.46
C THR A 327 -2.26 6.29 -3.80
N GLY A 328 -3.03 5.65 -4.67
CA GLY A 328 -2.58 5.20 -5.99
C GLY A 328 -2.16 6.35 -6.90
N TYR A 329 -2.98 7.41 -6.97
CA TYR A 329 -2.69 8.60 -7.76
C TYR A 329 -1.42 9.32 -7.28
N LEU A 330 -1.21 9.47 -5.96
CA LEU A 330 0.00 10.07 -5.41
C LEU A 330 1.24 9.24 -5.76
N GLY A 331 1.19 7.94 -5.58
CA GLY A 331 2.31 7.05 -5.91
C GLY A 331 2.69 7.12 -7.39
N LEU A 332 1.72 7.06 -8.29
CA LEU A 332 1.94 7.20 -9.73
C LEU A 332 2.41 8.61 -10.12
N SER A 333 1.87 9.65 -9.49
CA SER A 333 2.27 11.03 -9.73
C SER A 333 3.74 11.25 -9.41
N GLU A 334 4.21 10.74 -8.28
CA GLU A 334 5.61 10.87 -7.89
C GLU A 334 6.52 10.07 -8.82
N ALA A 335 6.14 8.85 -9.19
CA ALA A 335 6.88 8.04 -10.16
C ALA A 335 6.97 8.69 -11.55
N THR A 336 5.92 9.40 -11.97
CA THR A 336 5.85 10.08 -13.28
C THR A 336 6.55 11.43 -13.30
N ARG A 337 6.65 12.11 -12.16
CA ARG A 337 7.13 13.50 -12.03
C ARG A 337 8.48 13.75 -12.71
N SER A 338 9.46 12.89 -12.43
CA SER A 338 10.81 13.06 -12.99
C SER A 338 10.83 12.94 -14.53
N THR A 339 9.99 12.08 -15.09
CA THR A 339 9.84 11.87 -16.54
C THR A 339 9.16 13.07 -17.19
N VAL A 340 8.11 13.60 -16.58
CA VAL A 340 7.40 14.80 -17.05
C VAL A 340 8.35 16.01 -17.07
N ILE A 341 9.09 16.26 -15.98
CA ILE A 341 10.06 17.36 -15.91
C ILE A 341 11.10 17.23 -17.02
N LYS A 342 11.74 16.07 -17.15
CA LYS A 342 12.76 15.83 -18.19
C LYS A 342 12.23 16.04 -19.61
N SER A 343 11.02 15.53 -19.89
CA SER A 343 10.40 15.65 -21.21
C SER A 343 10.05 17.10 -21.53
N TYR A 344 9.47 17.82 -20.57
CA TYR A 344 9.13 19.23 -20.71
C TYR A 344 10.38 20.09 -20.92
N THR A 345 11.42 19.92 -20.08
CA THR A 345 12.68 20.67 -20.17
C THR A 345 13.35 20.46 -21.53
N ARG A 346 13.27 19.25 -22.10
CA ARG A 346 13.79 18.94 -23.43
C ARG A 346 13.05 19.72 -24.53
N VAL A 347 11.72 19.83 -24.43
CA VAL A 347 10.89 20.51 -25.42
C VAL A 347 10.95 22.03 -25.27
N SER A 348 11.04 22.54 -24.03
CA SER A 348 11.02 23.98 -23.72
C SER A 348 12.39 24.66 -23.79
N GLY A 349 13.42 23.99 -24.34
CA GLY A 349 14.76 24.57 -24.50
C GLY A 349 15.51 24.82 -23.19
N GLY A 350 15.25 23.99 -22.14
CA GLY A 350 15.98 24.04 -20.88
C GLY A 350 15.21 24.65 -19.70
N ASN A 351 14.02 25.21 -19.94
CA ASN A 351 13.21 25.76 -18.86
C ASN A 351 12.45 24.66 -18.10
N GLU A 352 12.50 24.67 -16.77
CA GLU A 352 11.70 23.77 -15.94
C GLU A 352 10.24 24.24 -15.88
N PRO A 353 9.27 23.33 -15.93
CA PRO A 353 7.86 23.68 -15.81
C PRO A 353 7.53 24.18 -14.39
N SER A 354 6.62 25.15 -14.28
CA SER A 354 6.07 25.54 -13.00
C SER A 354 5.35 24.35 -12.32
N ARG A 355 5.22 24.36 -10.99
CA ARG A 355 4.53 23.28 -10.24
C ARG A 355 3.12 23.02 -10.75
N GLY A 356 2.37 24.09 -11.11
CA GLY A 356 1.03 23.95 -11.68
C GLY A 356 1.03 23.21 -13.01
N VAL A 357 1.97 23.55 -13.91
CA VAL A 357 2.13 22.85 -15.20
C VAL A 357 2.55 21.40 -15.01
N GLN A 358 3.47 21.12 -14.07
CA GLN A 358 3.86 19.73 -13.74
C GLN A 358 2.65 18.92 -13.31
N ASN A 359 1.89 19.41 -12.33
CA ASN A 359 0.73 18.69 -11.77
C ASN A 359 -0.37 18.51 -12.81
N ALA A 360 -0.67 19.53 -13.63
CA ALA A 360 -1.65 19.41 -14.71
C ALA A 360 -1.22 18.37 -15.76
N THR A 361 0.05 18.40 -16.19
CA THR A 361 0.57 17.41 -17.14
C THR A 361 0.52 15.99 -16.57
N ILE A 362 0.89 15.81 -15.30
CA ILE A 362 0.81 14.52 -14.62
C ILE A 362 -0.64 14.04 -14.58
N ALA A 363 -1.59 14.90 -14.19
CA ALA A 363 -3.01 14.54 -14.15
C ALA A 363 -3.53 14.10 -15.54
N ILE A 364 -3.20 14.84 -16.59
CA ILE A 364 -3.57 14.48 -17.97
C ILE A 364 -2.97 13.11 -18.35
N VAL A 365 -1.68 12.90 -18.11
CA VAL A 365 -1.00 11.64 -18.46
C VAL A 365 -1.60 10.45 -17.69
N LEU A 366 -1.89 10.61 -16.40
CA LEU A 366 -2.37 9.51 -15.56
C LEU A 366 -3.86 9.22 -15.75
N LEU A 367 -4.68 10.21 -16.10
CA LEU A 367 -6.13 10.02 -16.21
C LEU A 367 -6.61 9.80 -17.65
N SER A 368 -5.89 10.28 -18.69
CA SER A 368 -6.37 10.18 -20.07
C SER A 368 -6.68 8.75 -20.50
N VAL A 369 -5.78 7.81 -20.25
CA VAL A 369 -5.99 6.40 -20.62
C VAL A 369 -7.07 5.76 -19.77
N PRO A 370 -7.06 5.85 -18.42
CA PRO A 370 -8.15 5.33 -17.60
C PRO A 370 -9.54 5.83 -18.00
N LEU A 371 -9.71 7.12 -18.21
CA LEU A 371 -11.01 7.69 -18.57
C LEU A 371 -11.52 7.22 -19.94
N ILE A 372 -10.62 7.10 -20.93
CA ILE A 372 -10.98 6.59 -22.26
C ILE A 372 -11.35 5.11 -22.18
N VAL A 373 -10.60 4.32 -21.42
CA VAL A 373 -10.86 2.87 -21.28
C VAL A 373 -12.18 2.63 -20.55
N ASP A 374 -12.48 3.38 -19.50
CA ASP A 374 -13.74 3.28 -18.76
C ASP A 374 -14.95 3.61 -19.64
N GLU A 375 -14.87 4.66 -20.46
CA GLU A 375 -15.95 5.06 -21.38
C GLU A 375 -16.19 4.01 -22.48
N VAL A 376 -15.11 3.40 -23.01
CA VAL A 376 -15.22 2.41 -24.10
C VAL A 376 -15.63 1.03 -23.59
N PHE A 377 -15.19 0.66 -22.37
CA PHE A 377 -15.37 -0.66 -21.78
C PHE A 377 -15.91 -0.54 -20.33
N PRO A 378 -17.16 -0.17 -20.11
CA PRO A 378 -17.72 -0.07 -18.76
C PRO A 378 -17.84 -1.44 -18.09
N GLY A 379 -17.86 -1.47 -16.76
CA GLY A 379 -18.03 -2.69 -15.96
C GLY A 379 -16.74 -3.49 -15.77
N LEU A 380 -15.59 -2.83 -15.80
CA LEU A 380 -14.28 -3.49 -15.66
C LEU A 380 -13.81 -3.69 -14.22
N PHE A 381 -14.53 -3.15 -13.22
CA PHE A 381 -14.10 -3.17 -11.81
C PHE A 381 -13.63 -4.55 -11.35
N MET A 382 -14.48 -5.56 -11.46
CA MET A 382 -14.19 -6.92 -10.98
C MET A 382 -13.02 -7.56 -11.74
N ARG A 383 -13.02 -7.41 -13.07
CA ARG A 383 -11.98 -7.98 -13.93
C ARG A 383 -10.61 -7.36 -13.66
N LEU A 384 -10.53 -6.03 -13.64
CA LEU A 384 -9.27 -5.33 -13.41
C LEU A 384 -8.77 -5.49 -11.98
N SER A 385 -9.66 -5.54 -10.99
CA SER A 385 -9.27 -5.84 -9.61
C SER A 385 -8.65 -7.23 -9.48
N SER A 386 -9.24 -8.25 -10.13
CA SER A 386 -8.67 -9.61 -10.17
C SER A 386 -7.31 -9.63 -10.88
N GLN A 387 -7.21 -9.03 -12.08
CA GLN A 387 -5.95 -8.97 -12.84
C GLN A 387 -4.87 -8.14 -12.13
N ALA A 388 -5.26 -7.06 -11.44
CA ALA A 388 -4.33 -6.27 -10.62
C ALA A 388 -3.71 -7.11 -9.49
N GLY A 389 -4.53 -7.93 -8.82
CA GLY A 389 -4.03 -8.87 -7.80
C GLY A 389 -3.20 -10.00 -8.39
N GLY A 390 -3.77 -10.69 -9.39
CA GLY A 390 -3.18 -11.89 -9.99
C GLY A 390 -1.89 -11.65 -10.77
N TYR A 391 -1.80 -10.54 -11.50
CA TYR A 391 -0.58 -10.20 -12.25
C TYR A 391 0.22 -9.11 -11.56
N GLY A 392 -0.37 -7.93 -11.33
CA GLY A 392 0.35 -6.76 -10.86
C GLY A 392 0.96 -6.94 -9.47
N GLN A 393 0.11 -7.19 -8.48
CA GLN A 393 0.54 -7.35 -7.08
C GLN A 393 1.37 -8.63 -6.91
N ALA A 394 0.97 -9.75 -7.54
CA ALA A 394 1.72 -10.99 -7.45
C ALA A 394 3.12 -10.89 -8.07
N LEU A 395 3.30 -10.18 -9.20
CA LEU A 395 4.62 -9.94 -9.78
C LEU A 395 5.48 -9.02 -8.91
N LEU A 396 4.93 -7.89 -8.47
CA LEU A 396 5.72 -6.90 -7.70
C LEU A 396 6.08 -7.41 -6.32
N TRP A 397 5.08 -7.82 -5.56
CA TRP A 397 5.25 -8.14 -4.15
C TRP A 397 5.41 -9.63 -3.90
N GLY A 398 4.72 -10.47 -4.68
CA GLY A 398 4.81 -11.90 -4.55
C GLY A 398 6.08 -12.51 -5.15
N VAL A 399 6.55 -11.99 -6.28
CA VAL A 399 7.77 -12.46 -6.95
C VAL A 399 8.94 -11.50 -6.72
N GLY A 400 8.77 -10.20 -6.99
CA GLY A 400 9.87 -9.22 -6.96
C GLY A 400 10.53 -9.10 -5.59
N ALA A 401 9.75 -8.94 -4.52
CA ALA A 401 10.29 -8.76 -3.18
C ALA A 401 11.04 -10.00 -2.63
N PRO A 402 10.50 -11.24 -2.70
CA PRO A 402 11.26 -12.44 -2.32
C PRO A 402 12.49 -12.68 -3.20
N ALA A 403 12.43 -12.39 -4.50
CA ALA A 403 13.59 -12.51 -5.39
C ALA A 403 14.72 -11.56 -4.98
N VAL A 404 14.40 -10.31 -4.65
CA VAL A 404 15.39 -9.36 -4.09
C VAL A 404 15.98 -9.89 -2.79
N SER A 405 15.14 -10.42 -1.89
CA SER A 405 15.58 -10.99 -0.61
C SER A 405 16.57 -12.15 -0.79
N LEU A 406 16.33 -13.03 -1.79
CA LEU A 406 17.23 -14.15 -2.11
C LEU A 406 18.57 -13.71 -2.68
N ARG A 407 18.57 -12.61 -3.46
CA ARG A 407 19.78 -12.12 -4.15
C ARG A 407 20.70 -11.32 -3.25
N MET A 408 20.15 -10.65 -2.25
CA MET A 408 20.94 -9.84 -1.34
C MET A 408 21.74 -10.70 -0.35
N GLU A 409 23.03 -10.50 -0.31
CA GLU A 409 23.90 -11.09 0.71
C GLU A 409 23.65 -10.44 2.07
N LYS A 410 23.76 -11.25 3.12
CA LYS A 410 23.62 -10.78 4.49
C LYS A 410 24.86 -9.99 4.91
N THR A 411 24.66 -8.78 5.40
CA THR A 411 25.75 -7.97 5.99
C THR A 411 25.93 -8.32 7.46
N ASP A 412 27.16 -8.22 7.99
CA ASP A 412 27.42 -8.40 9.41
C ASP A 412 26.62 -7.39 10.25
N GLY A 413 25.92 -7.89 11.27
CA GLY A 413 24.99 -7.08 12.09
C GLY A 413 23.60 -6.88 11.46
N SER A 414 23.28 -7.57 10.37
CA SER A 414 21.99 -7.51 9.70
C SER A 414 20.82 -7.85 10.61
N VAL A 415 19.76 -7.03 10.57
CA VAL A 415 18.48 -7.25 11.28
C VAL A 415 17.56 -8.26 10.58
N ARG A 416 18.04 -8.87 9.50
CA ARG A 416 17.27 -9.82 8.69
C ARG A 416 17.04 -11.12 9.46
N THR A 417 15.78 -11.45 9.67
CA THR A 417 15.33 -12.71 10.30
C THR A 417 14.47 -13.52 9.31
N ILE A 418 13.32 -13.00 8.94
CA ILE A 418 12.38 -13.63 8.00
C ILE A 418 12.95 -13.59 6.58
N SER A 419 13.45 -12.45 6.14
CA SER A 419 14.02 -12.28 4.80
C SER A 419 15.32 -13.10 4.56
N ASN A 420 15.91 -13.65 5.61
CA ASN A 420 17.08 -14.55 5.49
C ASN A 420 16.70 -16.02 5.27
N SER A 421 15.42 -16.36 5.35
CA SER A 421 14.93 -17.73 5.15
C SER A 421 14.77 -18.04 3.67
N LYS A 422 15.79 -18.67 3.05
CA LYS A 422 15.71 -19.11 1.65
C LYS A 422 14.51 -20.01 1.38
N PRO A 423 14.18 -21.03 2.23
CA PRO A 423 12.99 -21.86 2.01
C PRO A 423 11.70 -21.04 1.98
N LEU A 424 11.55 -20.06 2.88
CA LEU A 424 10.37 -19.19 2.90
C LEU A 424 10.29 -18.34 1.63
N ALA A 425 11.40 -17.72 1.21
CA ALA A 425 11.42 -16.92 -0.01
C ALA A 425 11.07 -17.76 -1.26
N VAL A 426 11.60 -18.99 -1.36
CA VAL A 426 11.25 -19.92 -2.44
C VAL A 426 9.76 -20.31 -2.37
N PHE A 427 9.24 -20.56 -1.18
CA PHE A 427 7.82 -20.87 -0.97
C PHE A 427 6.91 -19.73 -1.40
N LEU A 428 7.27 -18.48 -1.03
CA LEU A 428 6.56 -17.27 -1.46
C LEU A 428 6.56 -17.13 -2.99
N LEU A 429 7.69 -17.40 -3.65
CA LEU A 429 7.78 -17.40 -5.12
C LEU A 429 6.86 -18.43 -5.76
N LEU A 430 6.83 -19.65 -5.22
CA LEU A 430 6.00 -20.75 -5.76
C LEU A 430 4.50 -20.41 -5.62
N ILE A 431 4.05 -19.95 -4.46
CA ILE A 431 2.65 -19.57 -4.25
C ILE A 431 2.26 -18.39 -5.13
N SER A 432 3.10 -17.36 -5.21
CA SER A 432 2.83 -16.19 -6.07
C SER A 432 2.81 -16.57 -7.56
N GLY A 433 3.68 -17.48 -7.98
CA GLY A 433 3.62 -18.10 -9.31
C GLY A 433 2.29 -18.85 -9.53
N GLY A 434 1.81 -19.57 -8.52
CA GLY A 434 0.50 -20.22 -8.52
C GLY A 434 -0.66 -19.22 -8.68
N VAL A 435 -0.62 -18.07 -8.00
CA VAL A 435 -1.61 -17.00 -8.15
C VAL A 435 -1.63 -16.44 -9.58
N ILE A 436 -0.43 -16.22 -10.18
CA ILE A 436 -0.31 -15.75 -11.57
C ILE A 436 -0.91 -16.79 -12.54
N VAL A 437 -0.62 -18.07 -12.33
CA VAL A 437 -1.17 -19.16 -13.14
C VAL A 437 -2.69 -19.26 -12.96
N SER A 438 -3.20 -19.17 -11.73
CA SER A 438 -4.63 -19.16 -11.46
C SER A 438 -5.33 -18.03 -12.22
N GLN A 439 -4.79 -16.81 -12.19
CA GLN A 439 -5.34 -15.70 -12.97
C GLN A 439 -5.34 -15.97 -14.46
N ALA A 440 -4.24 -16.52 -14.99
CA ALA A 440 -4.15 -16.84 -16.40
C ALA A 440 -5.17 -17.92 -16.82
N LEU A 441 -5.39 -18.94 -16.00
CA LEU A 441 -6.40 -19.97 -16.25
C LEU A 441 -7.83 -19.39 -16.21
N THR A 442 -8.10 -18.48 -15.27
CA THR A 442 -9.38 -17.75 -15.20
C THR A 442 -9.59 -16.89 -16.46
N ASP A 443 -8.57 -16.15 -16.92
CA ASP A 443 -8.65 -15.31 -18.12
C ASP A 443 -8.85 -16.16 -19.42
N LEU A 444 -8.38 -17.39 -19.42
CA LEU A 444 -8.56 -18.36 -20.51
C LEU A 444 -9.87 -19.15 -20.42
N ASN A 445 -10.73 -18.87 -19.43
CA ASN A 445 -11.97 -19.60 -19.13
C ASN A 445 -11.75 -21.12 -18.91
N VAL A 446 -10.64 -21.49 -18.25
CA VAL A 446 -10.31 -22.88 -17.87
C VAL A 446 -10.72 -23.14 -16.39
N LEU A 447 -10.72 -22.09 -15.56
CA LEU A 447 -11.20 -22.08 -14.17
C LEU A 447 -12.44 -21.22 -14.05
#